data_f62e4143acdd021f5fc4959b03fd4bfc
#
_entry.id   f62e4143acdd021f5fc4959b03fd4bfc
#
_cell.length_a   1.000
_cell.length_b   1.000
_cell.length_c   1.000
_cell.angle_alpha   90.00
_cell.angle_beta   90.00
_cell.angle_gamma   90.00
#
_symmetry.space_group_name_H-M   'P 1'
#
loop_
_entity.id
_entity.type
_entity.pdbx_description
1 polymer ?
#
loop_
_entity_poly.entity_id
_entity_poly.type
_entity_poly.pdbx_seq_one_letter_code
_entity_poly.pdbx_strand_id
1 'polypeptide(L)'
;MMVIARPTSGPFGVAGRVEHFRASVPSRSSVRSFALYRAPRPVTMNAPSAFSISPSVPPTHSSIPLGFIPAKISDKVQEKIFTPLVRQFLDYLRLEKHFSEYTIKSYGADLIQFGQFLGNEIGPGSNDPNRVVCSSEAVDEKKLKCEPLVVREFLSYLYGQNYTKSTTARKLATLRSFYKFLIRRGLVAVNPLLTIRTPKQEKRLPKCLDLEQVQKLLEAPGDGDILAARDKAMLEVLYSSGIRVSELVELDISDMDLQEGILRVRGKGRKDRLTPIGSQAIKAVQRYFELRAIDTKSQQGHHTTRVFLNKHGETLSTRSVRRKLDKYLVEAGLDPGISPHTLRHSFATHLLNNGADLRSVQELLGHQSLSTTQIYTHLTTSRMKEVYDGAHPRANSPTIPHPASNPGPVGPHSSYYPAKAG
;
A
#
# COMPACT_ATOMS: atom_id res chain seq x y z
N MET A 1 58.56 23.69 -1.94
CA MET A 1 59.56 23.74 -3.01
C MET A 1 58.91 23.15 -4.24
N MET A 2 58.75 23.98 -5.17
CA MET A 2 58.63 23.98 -6.63
C MET A 2 57.31 23.44 -7.16
N VAL A 3 56.39 24.23 -7.59
CA VAL A 3 56.32 25.34 -8.58
C VAL A 3 56.19 24.84 -10.02
N ILE A 4 55.00 25.16 -10.61
CA ILE A 4 54.76 25.64 -12.00
C ILE A 4 54.78 24.54 -13.09
N ALA A 5 53.84 24.45 -14.09
CA ALA A 5 53.22 25.49 -14.90
C ALA A 5 52.07 24.94 -15.74
N ARG A 6 51.10 25.80 -16.11
CA ARG A 6 50.35 25.76 -17.36
C ARG A 6 51.15 26.42 -18.49
N PRO A 7 50.88 26.12 -19.75
CA PRO A 7 50.20 27.07 -20.64
C PRO A 7 49.23 26.42 -21.67
N THR A 8 48.16 27.03 -22.06
CA THR A 8 47.77 28.10 -22.99
C THR A 8 47.51 27.65 -24.45
N SER A 9 46.28 28.00 -24.89
CA SER A 9 45.79 28.52 -26.17
C SER A 9 45.80 27.70 -27.46
N GLY A 10 44.67 27.46 -27.99
CA GLY A 10 43.96 27.35 -29.22
C GLY A 10 44.59 27.91 -30.55
N PRO A 11 43.86 28.20 -31.59
CA PRO A 11 42.69 27.63 -32.20
C PRO A 11 42.90 27.20 -33.69
N PHE A 12 42.01 26.45 -34.34
CA PHE A 12 41.70 26.59 -35.77
C PHE A 12 40.53 25.68 -36.10
N GLY A 13 39.54 26.28 -36.77
CA GLY A 13 38.40 25.76 -37.37
C GLY A 13 38.63 25.22 -38.78
N VAL A 14 37.73 24.36 -39.21
CA VAL A 14 37.34 24.20 -40.60
C VAL A 14 35.87 23.71 -40.64
N ALA A 15 35.12 24.38 -41.48
CA ALA A 15 33.72 24.11 -41.85
C ALA A 15 33.60 22.86 -42.70
N GLY A 16 32.45 22.19 -42.62
CA GLY A 16 32.16 21.03 -43.50
C GLY A 16 30.70 20.57 -43.43
N ARG A 17 29.90 21.20 -44.24
CA ARG A 17 28.77 20.65 -45.05
C ARG A 17 27.61 19.93 -44.35
N VAL A 18 26.49 20.60 -44.38
CA VAL A 18 25.11 20.09 -44.24
C VAL A 18 24.76 19.33 -45.54
N GLU A 19 24.35 18.09 -45.42
CA GLU A 19 23.63 17.38 -46.48
C GLU A 19 22.20 17.06 -46.04
N HIS A 20 21.27 17.73 -46.70
CA HIS A 20 19.84 17.40 -46.68
C HIS A 20 19.56 16.06 -47.37
N PHE A 21 19.02 15.10 -46.65
CA PHE A 21 18.35 13.97 -47.28
C PHE A 21 16.84 14.16 -47.16
N ARG A 22 16.21 14.47 -48.29
CA ARG A 22 14.77 14.44 -48.52
C ARG A 22 14.33 12.98 -48.62
N ALA A 23 13.44 12.53 -47.80
CA ALA A 23 12.71 11.28 -47.97
C ALA A 23 11.46 11.52 -48.81
N SER A 24 11.40 10.85 -49.92
CA SER A 24 10.29 10.78 -50.86
C SER A 24 9.23 9.78 -50.38
N VAL A 25 7.99 10.20 -50.46
CA VAL A 25 6.76 9.42 -50.30
C VAL A 25 6.45 8.69 -51.63
N PRO A 26 6.07 7.42 -51.64
CA PRO A 26 5.32 6.86 -52.77
C PRO A 26 3.83 6.68 -52.43
N SER A 27 3.05 7.10 -53.44
CA SER A 27 1.60 7.08 -53.54
C SER A 27 1.04 5.71 -53.91
N ARG A 28 -0.18 5.49 -53.38
CA ARG A 28 -1.37 4.77 -53.91
C ARG A 28 -1.22 3.74 -55.01
N SER A 29 -1.84 2.63 -54.75
CA SER A 29 -2.90 1.92 -55.51
C SER A 29 -2.60 0.42 -55.68
N SER A 30 -3.47 -0.43 -55.11
CA SER A 30 -4.26 -1.37 -55.93
C SER A 30 -5.23 -2.17 -55.03
N VAL A 31 -6.47 -2.00 -55.37
CA VAL A 31 -7.64 -2.78 -54.94
C VAL A 31 -7.50 -4.17 -55.58
N ARG A 32 -7.63 -5.24 -54.79
CA ARG A 32 -8.09 -6.54 -55.28
C ARG A 32 -9.09 -7.16 -54.33
N SER A 33 -10.32 -7.26 -54.85
CA SER A 33 -11.41 -8.10 -54.40
C SER A 33 -11.00 -9.57 -54.30
N PHE A 34 -11.43 -10.24 -53.24
CA PHE A 34 -11.77 -11.67 -53.30
C PHE A 34 -12.83 -12.05 -52.28
N ALA A 35 -14.00 -12.37 -52.85
CA ALA A 35 -14.83 -13.55 -52.65
C ALA A 35 -15.44 -13.82 -51.26
N LEU A 36 -16.73 -13.59 -51.25
CA LEU A 36 -17.80 -14.13 -50.37
C LEU A 36 -17.67 -15.66 -50.22
N TYR A 37 -17.59 -16.14 -48.98
CA TYR A 37 -17.86 -17.53 -48.67
C TYR A 37 -19.24 -17.62 -48.01
N ARG A 38 -20.11 -18.35 -48.65
CA ARG A 38 -21.54 -18.57 -48.38
C ARG A 38 -21.68 -19.64 -47.28
N ALA A 39 -22.44 -19.35 -46.23
CA ALA A 39 -22.82 -20.32 -45.23
C ALA A 39 -23.85 -21.36 -45.74
N PRO A 40 -23.78 -22.62 -45.35
CA PRO A 40 -24.84 -23.62 -45.65
C PRO A 40 -26.03 -23.50 -44.71
N ARG A 41 -27.21 -23.72 -45.28
CA ARG A 41 -28.55 -23.71 -44.64
C ARG A 41 -28.75 -24.95 -43.75
N PRO A 42 -29.64 -24.86 -42.74
CA PRO A 42 -29.94 -25.99 -41.86
C PRO A 42 -30.85 -27.02 -42.51
N VAL A 43 -30.58 -28.29 -42.25
CA VAL A 43 -31.43 -29.45 -42.58
C VAL A 43 -32.36 -29.70 -41.42
N THR A 44 -33.66 -29.69 -41.76
CA THR A 44 -34.74 -30.12 -40.87
C THR A 44 -34.80 -31.65 -40.84
N MET A 45 -34.75 -32.26 -39.67
CA MET A 45 -35.28 -33.65 -39.49
C MET A 45 -36.05 -33.77 -38.19
N ASN A 46 -37.14 -34.54 -38.36
CA ASN A 46 -38.27 -34.78 -37.43
C ASN A 46 -37.88 -35.32 -36.07
N ALA A 47 -38.72 -34.96 -35.10
CA ALA A 47 -38.79 -35.55 -33.75
C ALA A 47 -39.43 -36.94 -33.75
N PRO A 48 -39.08 -37.77 -32.74
CA PRO A 48 -40.09 -38.47 -31.99
C PRO A 48 -39.98 -38.30 -30.46
N SER A 49 -41.17 -38.10 -29.87
CA SER A 49 -41.70 -38.45 -28.56
C SER A 49 -40.82 -38.52 -27.31
N ALA A 50 -41.14 -37.63 -26.40
CA ALA A 50 -41.35 -37.76 -24.95
C ALA A 50 -40.58 -38.83 -24.17
N PHE A 51 -39.57 -38.36 -23.45
CA PHE A 51 -39.21 -38.91 -22.13
C PHE A 51 -38.92 -37.71 -21.18
N SER A 52 -39.71 -37.62 -20.11
CA SER A 52 -39.56 -36.66 -19.03
C SER A 52 -38.36 -37.05 -18.21
N ILE A 53 -37.31 -36.20 -18.28
CA ILE A 53 -36.16 -36.21 -17.35
C ILE A 53 -36.08 -34.81 -16.75
N SER A 54 -36.20 -34.75 -15.42
CA SER A 54 -36.02 -33.58 -14.61
C SER A 54 -34.69 -32.85 -14.94
N PRO A 55 -34.66 -31.52 -14.98
CA PRO A 55 -33.43 -30.81 -15.25
C PRO A 55 -32.46 -30.94 -14.06
N SER A 56 -31.42 -31.74 -14.20
CA SER A 56 -30.25 -31.66 -13.36
C SER A 56 -29.56 -30.33 -13.66
N VAL A 57 -29.50 -29.48 -12.66
CA VAL A 57 -28.72 -28.22 -12.62
C VAL A 57 -27.28 -28.51 -13.02
N PRO A 58 -26.70 -27.83 -14.02
CA PRO A 58 -25.27 -27.96 -14.29
C PRO A 58 -24.47 -27.51 -13.07
N PRO A 59 -23.33 -28.16 -12.77
CA PRO A 59 -22.50 -27.72 -11.65
C PRO A 59 -22.03 -26.29 -11.88
N THR A 60 -22.45 -25.42 -11.00
CA THR A 60 -21.94 -24.07 -10.85
C THR A 60 -20.42 -24.15 -10.79
N HIS A 61 -19.75 -23.40 -11.66
CA HIS A 61 -18.32 -23.17 -11.61
C HIS A 61 -17.86 -23.03 -10.18
N SER A 62 -17.15 -24.04 -9.68
CA SER A 62 -16.46 -23.97 -8.42
C SER A 62 -15.45 -22.84 -8.52
N SER A 63 -15.77 -21.75 -7.85
CA SER A 63 -14.83 -20.68 -7.51
C SER A 63 -13.63 -21.33 -6.85
N ILE A 64 -12.51 -21.39 -7.58
CA ILE A 64 -11.20 -21.75 -7.05
C ILE A 64 -10.91 -20.78 -5.90
N PRO A 65 -10.68 -21.26 -4.69
CA PRO A 65 -10.45 -20.38 -3.56
C PRO A 65 -9.17 -19.60 -3.80
N LEU A 66 -9.30 -18.27 -3.94
CA LEU A 66 -8.22 -17.31 -3.81
C LEU A 66 -7.38 -17.68 -2.59
N GLY A 67 -6.14 -18.09 -2.84
CA GLY A 67 -5.05 -18.34 -1.95
C GLY A 67 -5.40 -18.50 -0.47
N PHE A 68 -5.47 -19.71 0.00
CA PHE A 68 -5.56 -20.07 1.40
C PHE A 68 -4.37 -19.46 2.16
N ILE A 69 -4.54 -18.23 2.65
CA ILE A 69 -3.72 -17.72 3.75
C ILE A 69 -4.40 -18.30 4.99
N PRO A 70 -3.79 -19.26 5.69
CA PRO A 70 -4.41 -19.82 6.89
C PRO A 70 -4.67 -18.66 7.87
N ALA A 71 -5.95 -18.52 8.24
CA ALA A 71 -6.36 -17.59 9.27
C ALA A 71 -5.59 -17.93 10.56
N LYS A 72 -4.90 -16.91 11.11
CA LYS A 72 -4.27 -16.91 12.45
C LYS A 72 -3.85 -18.30 12.95
N ILE A 73 -2.81 -18.84 12.37
CA ILE A 73 -2.03 -19.90 13.03
C ILE A 73 -1.38 -19.23 14.24
N SER A 74 -1.67 -19.67 15.45
CA SER A 74 -1.05 -19.16 16.67
C SER A 74 0.48 -19.24 16.54
N ASP A 75 1.22 -18.30 17.12
CA ASP A 75 2.67 -18.24 17.00
C ASP A 75 3.36 -19.58 17.38
N LYS A 76 2.75 -20.36 18.30
CA LYS A 76 3.20 -21.71 18.69
C LYS A 76 3.05 -22.78 17.58
N VAL A 77 2.10 -22.63 16.65
CA VAL A 77 1.90 -23.54 15.51
C VAL A 77 2.85 -23.17 14.38
N GLN A 78 3.16 -21.88 14.20
CA GLN A 78 4.14 -21.43 13.20
C GLN A 78 5.56 -21.93 13.51
N GLU A 79 5.95 -22.05 14.79
CA GLU A 79 7.26 -22.59 15.19
C GLU A 79 7.50 -24.04 14.77
N LYS A 80 6.45 -24.86 14.68
CA LYS A 80 6.56 -26.27 14.25
C LYS A 80 6.73 -26.48 12.74
N ILE A 81 6.38 -25.47 11.93
CA ILE A 81 6.35 -25.58 10.46
C ILE A 81 7.68 -25.14 9.82
N PHE A 82 8.48 -24.33 10.52
CA PHE A 82 9.74 -23.85 9.98
C PHE A 82 10.86 -24.87 10.19
N THR A 83 11.59 -25.16 9.10
CA THR A 83 12.84 -25.93 9.23
C THR A 83 13.89 -25.13 10.01
N PRO A 84 14.89 -25.78 10.63
CA PRO A 84 15.92 -25.12 11.44
C PRO A 84 16.61 -23.94 10.74
N LEU A 85 16.99 -24.08 9.47
CA LEU A 85 17.64 -23.02 8.70
C LEU A 85 16.71 -21.82 8.46
N VAL A 86 15.43 -22.10 8.19
CA VAL A 86 14.45 -21.01 7.98
C VAL A 86 14.24 -20.25 9.28
N ARG A 87 14.17 -20.94 10.41
CA ARG A 87 14.03 -20.30 11.74
C ARG A 87 15.21 -19.38 12.04
N GLN A 88 16.44 -19.86 11.87
CA GLN A 88 17.65 -19.04 12.04
C GLN A 88 17.64 -17.80 11.14
N PHE A 89 17.18 -17.92 9.90
CA PHE A 89 17.07 -16.78 9.01
C PHE A 89 16.00 -15.76 9.47
N LEU A 90 14.84 -16.22 9.92
CA LEU A 90 13.79 -15.34 10.42
C LEU A 90 14.23 -14.60 11.69
N ASP A 91 14.95 -15.28 12.58
CA ASP A 91 15.55 -14.67 13.78
C ASP A 91 16.63 -13.64 13.40
N TYR A 92 17.47 -13.94 12.43
CA TYR A 92 18.42 -12.97 11.87
C TYR A 92 17.70 -11.72 11.33
N LEU A 93 16.58 -11.88 10.63
CA LEU A 93 15.80 -10.74 10.13
C LEU A 93 15.17 -9.93 11.28
N ARG A 94 14.73 -10.60 12.34
CA ARG A 94 14.13 -9.97 13.51
C ARG A 94 15.16 -9.23 14.35
N LEU A 95 16.21 -9.91 14.75
CA LEU A 95 17.16 -9.44 15.76
C LEU A 95 18.27 -8.54 15.16
N GLU A 96 18.84 -8.94 14.01
CA GLU A 96 19.96 -8.21 13.42
C GLU A 96 19.50 -7.18 12.37
N LYS A 97 18.41 -7.43 11.66
CA LYS A 97 17.91 -6.54 10.59
C LYS A 97 16.72 -5.69 10.98
N HIS A 98 16.11 -5.93 12.14
CA HIS A 98 14.96 -5.21 12.66
C HIS A 98 13.81 -5.10 11.64
N PHE A 99 13.56 -6.19 10.90
CA PHE A 99 12.44 -6.24 9.96
C PHE A 99 11.12 -6.27 10.72
N SER A 100 10.07 -5.72 10.11
CA SER A 100 8.73 -5.78 10.70
C SER A 100 8.22 -7.22 10.75
N GLU A 101 7.44 -7.56 11.79
CA GLU A 101 6.81 -8.88 11.93
C GLU A 101 6.00 -9.29 10.70
N TYR A 102 5.36 -8.32 10.02
CA TYR A 102 4.65 -8.58 8.77
C TYR A 102 5.61 -9.06 7.65
N THR A 103 6.77 -8.44 7.53
CA THR A 103 7.79 -8.84 6.54
C THR A 103 8.34 -10.23 6.87
N ILE A 104 8.62 -10.49 8.15
CA ILE A 104 9.09 -11.79 8.64
C ILE A 104 8.07 -12.89 8.34
N LYS A 105 6.79 -12.66 8.66
CA LYS A 105 5.69 -13.59 8.32
C LYS A 105 5.57 -13.82 6.81
N SER A 106 5.71 -12.80 6.00
CA SER A 106 5.67 -12.93 4.54
C SER A 106 6.84 -13.73 3.99
N TYR A 107 8.06 -13.50 4.49
CA TYR A 107 9.26 -14.25 4.12
C TYR A 107 9.17 -15.70 4.58
N GLY A 108 8.69 -15.93 5.80
CA GLY A 108 8.44 -17.28 6.31
C GLY A 108 7.48 -18.07 5.43
N ALA A 109 6.34 -17.48 5.02
CA ALA A 109 5.38 -18.13 4.13
C ALA A 109 5.98 -18.47 2.75
N ASP A 110 6.84 -17.60 2.20
CA ASP A 110 7.52 -17.87 0.93
C ASP A 110 8.51 -19.05 1.05
N LEU A 111 9.24 -19.12 2.17
CA LEU A 111 10.23 -20.19 2.42
C LEU A 111 9.56 -21.51 2.78
N ILE A 112 8.40 -21.51 3.44
CA ILE A 112 7.57 -22.71 3.62
C ILE A 112 7.20 -23.27 2.25
N GLN A 113 6.65 -22.48 1.37
CA GLN A 113 6.24 -22.94 0.05
C GLN A 113 7.42 -23.48 -0.76
N PHE A 114 8.58 -22.85 -0.69
CA PHE A 114 9.79 -23.38 -1.31
C PHE A 114 10.25 -24.68 -0.68
N GLY A 115 10.16 -24.80 0.66
CA GLY A 115 10.45 -26.06 1.38
C GLY A 115 9.51 -27.19 0.98
N GLN A 116 8.22 -26.92 0.87
CA GLN A 116 7.21 -27.89 0.41
C GLN A 116 7.48 -28.37 -1.02
N PHE A 117 7.92 -27.46 -1.90
CA PHE A 117 8.34 -27.81 -3.25
C PHE A 117 9.55 -28.75 -3.24
N LEU A 118 10.58 -28.44 -2.47
CA LEU A 118 11.78 -29.28 -2.32
C LEU A 118 11.49 -30.63 -1.65
N GLY A 119 10.51 -30.65 -0.75
CA GLY A 119 10.03 -31.84 -0.05
C GLY A 119 9.09 -32.72 -0.86
N ASN A 120 8.80 -32.37 -2.12
CA ASN A 120 7.81 -33.01 -2.98
C ASN A 120 6.37 -32.99 -2.41
N GLU A 121 6.06 -32.08 -1.49
CA GLU A 121 4.69 -31.89 -0.99
C GLU A 121 3.82 -31.19 -2.04
N ILE A 122 4.40 -30.33 -2.84
CA ILE A 122 3.76 -29.57 -3.93
C ILE A 122 4.65 -29.62 -5.18
N GLY A 123 4.06 -29.46 -6.36
CA GLY A 123 4.78 -29.44 -7.62
C GLY A 123 4.61 -30.71 -8.46
N PRO A 124 5.45 -30.94 -9.47
CA PRO A 124 5.27 -32.04 -10.44
C PRO A 124 5.25 -33.44 -9.80
N GLY A 125 5.98 -33.63 -8.71
CA GLY A 125 6.04 -34.92 -7.99
C GLY A 125 4.96 -35.11 -6.92
N SER A 126 4.07 -34.15 -6.71
CA SER A 126 3.10 -34.20 -5.61
C SER A 126 1.94 -35.17 -5.85
N ASN A 127 1.67 -35.52 -7.10
CA ASN A 127 0.58 -36.44 -7.50
C ASN A 127 1.02 -37.91 -7.61
N ASP A 128 2.31 -38.22 -7.36
CA ASP A 128 2.80 -39.58 -7.33
C ASP A 128 2.32 -40.29 -6.07
N PRO A 129 1.54 -41.40 -6.16
CA PRO A 129 1.09 -42.16 -4.98
C PRO A 129 2.26 -42.75 -4.15
N ASN A 130 3.42 -42.94 -4.77
CA ASN A 130 4.63 -43.44 -4.10
C ASN A 130 5.59 -42.33 -3.62
N ARG A 131 5.13 -41.07 -3.61
CA ARG A 131 5.98 -39.93 -3.20
C ARG A 131 6.47 -40.09 -1.77
N VAL A 132 7.76 -39.84 -1.59
CA VAL A 132 8.38 -39.76 -0.26
C VAL A 132 8.38 -38.28 0.14
N VAL A 133 7.63 -37.95 1.20
CA VAL A 133 7.68 -36.63 1.83
C VAL A 133 8.97 -36.53 2.64
N CYS A 134 9.79 -35.53 2.35
CA CYS A 134 11.07 -35.36 3.02
C CYS A 134 10.91 -34.83 4.46
N SER A 135 11.77 -35.28 5.39
CA SER A 135 11.87 -34.69 6.71
C SER A 135 12.35 -33.22 6.64
N SER A 136 12.19 -32.46 7.71
CA SER A 136 12.61 -31.05 7.75
C SER A 136 14.13 -30.89 7.57
N GLU A 137 14.92 -31.85 8.07
CA GLU A 137 16.38 -31.92 7.91
C GLU A 137 16.75 -32.19 6.44
N ALA A 138 16.08 -33.13 5.80
CA ALA A 138 16.31 -33.46 4.39
C ALA A 138 15.94 -32.28 3.47
N VAL A 139 14.90 -31.52 3.83
CA VAL A 139 14.52 -30.28 3.11
C VAL A 139 15.58 -29.20 3.30
N ASP A 140 16.16 -29.04 4.49
CA ASP A 140 17.26 -28.11 4.72
C ASP A 140 18.53 -28.52 3.97
N GLU A 141 18.86 -29.80 3.91
CA GLU A 141 19.97 -30.32 3.09
C GLU A 141 19.76 -29.99 1.59
N LYS A 142 18.54 -30.19 1.05
CA LYS A 142 18.20 -29.80 -0.31
C LYS A 142 18.31 -28.29 -0.53
N LYS A 143 18.00 -27.44 0.45
CA LYS A 143 18.22 -26.00 0.36
C LYS A 143 19.71 -25.66 0.28
N LEU A 144 20.56 -26.32 1.06
CA LEU A 144 22.01 -26.10 1.04
C LEU A 144 22.66 -26.54 -0.27
N LYS A 145 22.18 -27.64 -0.86
CA LYS A 145 22.66 -28.20 -2.16
C LYS A 145 21.87 -27.67 -3.36
N CYS A 146 21.03 -26.63 -3.19
CA CYS A 146 20.13 -26.15 -4.24
C CYS A 146 20.92 -25.58 -5.44
N GLU A 147 20.61 -26.08 -6.60
CA GLU A 147 21.16 -25.63 -7.86
C GLU A 147 20.23 -24.61 -8.59
N PRO A 148 20.76 -23.82 -9.55
CA PRO A 148 19.93 -22.90 -10.35
C PRO A 148 18.79 -23.60 -11.11
N LEU A 149 18.94 -24.87 -11.47
CA LEU A 149 17.91 -25.64 -12.17
C LEU A 149 16.66 -25.81 -11.26
N VAL A 150 16.86 -26.21 -10.02
CA VAL A 150 15.76 -26.39 -9.03
C VAL A 150 14.98 -25.09 -8.84
N VAL A 151 15.67 -23.94 -8.82
CA VAL A 151 14.99 -22.64 -8.73
C VAL A 151 14.16 -22.35 -9.99
N ARG A 152 14.63 -22.75 -11.18
CA ARG A 152 13.85 -22.62 -12.42
C ARG A 152 12.60 -23.50 -12.42
N GLU A 153 12.73 -24.73 -11.93
CA GLU A 153 11.59 -25.66 -11.77
C GLU A 153 10.55 -25.08 -10.79
N PHE A 154 10.99 -24.52 -9.67
CA PHE A 154 10.11 -23.82 -8.75
C PHE A 154 9.41 -22.63 -9.40
N LEU A 155 10.11 -21.87 -10.25
CA LEU A 155 9.49 -20.79 -11.03
C LEU A 155 8.44 -21.31 -12.01
N SER A 156 8.74 -22.39 -12.72
CA SER A 156 7.79 -23.04 -13.63
C SER A 156 6.55 -23.51 -12.87
N TYR A 157 6.73 -24.09 -11.69
CA TYR A 157 5.63 -24.45 -10.79
C TYR A 157 4.78 -23.22 -10.42
N LEU A 158 5.40 -22.10 -10.01
CA LEU A 158 4.68 -20.87 -9.66
C LEU A 158 3.89 -20.32 -10.85
N TYR A 159 4.43 -20.38 -12.06
CA TYR A 159 3.72 -19.99 -13.28
C TYR A 159 2.54 -20.92 -13.57
N GLY A 160 2.72 -22.22 -13.44
CA GLY A 160 1.63 -23.20 -13.60
C GLY A 160 0.50 -23.02 -12.58
N GLN A 161 0.81 -22.46 -11.40
CA GLN A 161 -0.19 -22.08 -10.37
C GLN A 161 -0.80 -20.68 -10.58
N ASN A 162 -0.58 -20.04 -11.72
CA ASN A 162 -1.09 -18.71 -12.06
C ASN A 162 -0.69 -17.59 -11.08
N TYR A 163 0.47 -17.71 -10.41
CA TYR A 163 1.00 -16.60 -9.60
C TYR A 163 1.35 -15.40 -10.48
N THR A 164 0.97 -14.21 -10.03
CA THR A 164 1.30 -12.96 -10.75
C THR A 164 2.80 -12.72 -10.80
N LYS A 165 3.28 -12.04 -11.86
CA LYS A 165 4.68 -11.63 -12.01
C LYS A 165 5.21 -10.90 -10.76
N SER A 166 4.37 -10.08 -10.11
CA SER A 166 4.72 -9.37 -8.88
C SER A 166 4.91 -10.31 -7.69
N THR A 167 4.02 -11.28 -7.50
CA THR A 167 4.14 -12.29 -6.43
C THR A 167 5.37 -13.15 -6.62
N THR A 168 5.64 -13.61 -7.84
CA THR A 168 6.83 -14.39 -8.20
C THR A 168 8.11 -13.58 -7.95
N ALA A 169 8.14 -12.30 -8.33
CA ALA A 169 9.27 -11.42 -8.08
C ALA A 169 9.54 -11.24 -6.57
N ARG A 170 8.49 -11.09 -5.74
CA ARG A 170 8.63 -11.02 -4.27
C ARG A 170 9.20 -12.32 -3.70
N LYS A 171 8.69 -13.47 -4.13
CA LYS A 171 9.21 -14.80 -3.70
C LYS A 171 10.69 -14.97 -4.05
N LEU A 172 11.10 -14.58 -5.26
CA LEU A 172 12.51 -14.56 -5.64
C LEU A 172 13.35 -13.61 -4.79
N ALA A 173 12.82 -12.45 -4.41
CA ALA A 173 13.52 -11.53 -3.51
C ALA A 173 13.72 -12.15 -2.11
N THR A 174 12.71 -12.87 -1.60
CA THR A 174 12.82 -13.64 -0.35
C THR A 174 13.93 -14.70 -0.45
N LEU A 175 13.93 -15.51 -1.52
CA LEU A 175 14.98 -16.54 -1.72
C LEU A 175 16.37 -15.91 -1.85
N ARG A 176 16.52 -14.80 -2.59
CA ARG A 176 17.81 -14.09 -2.67
C ARG A 176 18.29 -13.61 -1.31
N SER A 177 17.39 -13.09 -0.48
CA SER A 177 17.71 -12.67 0.89
C SER A 177 18.14 -13.85 1.76
N PHE A 178 17.45 -14.99 1.63
CA PHE A 178 17.77 -16.22 2.34
C PHE A 178 19.15 -16.78 1.94
N TYR A 179 19.43 -16.93 0.65
CA TYR A 179 20.75 -17.41 0.19
C TYR A 179 21.88 -16.43 0.50
N LYS A 180 21.61 -15.10 0.50
CA LYS A 180 22.60 -14.13 0.99
C LYS A 180 22.92 -14.32 2.48
N PHE A 181 21.95 -14.71 3.27
CA PHE A 181 22.16 -15.08 4.68
C PHE A 181 22.98 -16.36 4.80
N LEU A 182 22.66 -17.42 4.03
CA LEU A 182 23.40 -18.69 4.07
C LEU A 182 24.87 -18.51 3.69
N ILE A 183 25.17 -17.71 2.65
CA ILE A 183 26.55 -17.37 2.26
C ILE A 183 27.26 -16.62 3.39
N ARG A 184 26.60 -15.64 4.01
CA ARG A 184 27.19 -14.89 5.13
C ARG A 184 27.54 -15.79 6.33
N ARG A 185 26.78 -16.86 6.54
CA ARG A 185 27.03 -17.87 7.58
C ARG A 185 28.01 -18.96 7.13
N GLY A 186 28.56 -18.89 5.92
CA GLY A 186 29.48 -19.91 5.37
C GLY A 186 28.85 -21.26 5.05
N LEU A 187 27.51 -21.34 5.03
CA LEU A 187 26.78 -22.59 4.79
C LEU A 187 26.65 -22.96 3.31
N VAL A 188 26.74 -21.96 2.42
CA VAL A 188 26.67 -22.13 0.96
C VAL A 188 27.75 -21.25 0.33
N ALA A 189 28.49 -21.77 -0.63
CA ALA A 189 29.56 -21.02 -1.32
C ALA A 189 29.03 -20.03 -2.34
N VAL A 190 28.00 -20.42 -3.10
CA VAL A 190 27.47 -19.63 -4.25
C VAL A 190 25.95 -19.51 -4.16
N ASN A 191 25.44 -18.33 -4.51
CA ASN A 191 24.00 -18.11 -4.56
C ASN A 191 23.38 -18.70 -5.83
N PRO A 192 22.50 -19.69 -5.74
CA PRO A 192 21.88 -20.33 -6.89
C PRO A 192 20.97 -19.37 -7.71
N LEU A 193 20.64 -18.19 -7.17
CA LEU A 193 19.80 -17.22 -7.85
C LEU A 193 20.59 -16.15 -8.64
N LEU A 194 21.92 -16.25 -8.72
CA LEU A 194 22.73 -15.25 -9.46
C LEU A 194 22.34 -15.19 -10.94
N THR A 195 22.10 -16.35 -11.57
CA THR A 195 21.73 -16.45 -13.01
C THR A 195 20.22 -16.31 -13.25
N ILE A 196 19.41 -16.25 -12.20
CA ILE A 196 17.95 -16.20 -12.32
C ILE A 196 17.49 -14.75 -12.47
N ARG A 197 16.92 -14.42 -13.62
CA ARG A 197 16.35 -13.10 -13.87
C ARG A 197 14.99 -12.95 -13.17
N THR A 198 14.77 -11.80 -12.54
CA THR A 198 13.44 -11.46 -11.99
C THR A 198 12.48 -11.18 -13.14
N PRO A 199 11.24 -11.71 -13.12
CA PRO A 199 10.24 -11.36 -14.12
C PRO A 199 10.04 -9.85 -14.20
N LYS A 200 10.10 -9.30 -15.41
CA LYS A 200 9.85 -7.87 -15.63
C LYS A 200 8.38 -7.59 -15.32
N GLN A 201 8.16 -6.73 -14.33
CA GLN A 201 6.82 -6.27 -13.96
C GLN A 201 6.37 -5.21 -14.96
N GLU A 202 5.12 -5.29 -15.36
CA GLU A 202 4.48 -4.23 -16.12
C GLU A 202 4.28 -3.03 -15.20
N LYS A 203 4.78 -1.87 -15.61
CA LYS A 203 4.50 -0.62 -14.91
C LYS A 203 3.05 -0.24 -15.20
N ARG A 204 2.15 -0.59 -14.29
CA ARG A 204 0.79 -0.04 -14.35
C ARG A 204 0.85 1.42 -13.95
N LEU A 205 0.22 2.29 -14.73
CA LEU A 205 0.02 3.66 -14.29
C LEU A 205 -0.77 3.64 -12.98
N PRO A 206 -0.33 4.37 -11.97
CA PRO A 206 -1.06 4.43 -10.72
C PRO A 206 -2.46 5.02 -10.99
N LYS A 207 -3.50 4.35 -10.48
CA LYS A 207 -4.86 4.89 -10.52
C LYS A 207 -4.92 6.11 -9.62
N CYS A 208 -5.59 7.16 -10.08
CA CYS A 208 -5.88 8.37 -9.32
C CYS A 208 -7.38 8.63 -9.46
N LEU A 209 -8.04 8.99 -8.38
CA LEU A 209 -9.41 9.49 -8.39
C LEU A 209 -9.37 10.98 -8.73
N ASP A 210 -10.30 11.46 -9.54
CA ASP A 210 -10.56 12.89 -9.68
C ASP A 210 -11.38 13.42 -8.48
N LEU A 211 -11.58 14.74 -8.43
CA LEU A 211 -12.24 15.39 -7.30
C LEU A 211 -13.71 14.98 -7.17
N GLU A 212 -14.41 14.77 -8.29
CA GLU A 212 -15.82 14.36 -8.29
C GLU A 212 -15.95 12.91 -7.77
N GLN A 213 -15.07 12.01 -8.21
CA GLN A 213 -15.02 10.63 -7.73
C GLN A 213 -14.69 10.55 -6.23
N VAL A 214 -13.75 11.39 -5.78
CA VAL A 214 -13.45 11.51 -4.34
C VAL A 214 -14.67 11.96 -3.57
N GLN A 215 -15.36 13.00 -4.03
CA GLN A 215 -16.55 13.51 -3.38
C GLN A 215 -17.64 12.43 -3.28
N LYS A 216 -17.97 11.75 -4.38
CA LYS A 216 -18.92 10.62 -4.40
C LYS A 216 -18.58 9.55 -3.39
N LEU A 217 -17.29 9.19 -3.31
CA LEU A 217 -16.82 8.18 -2.36
C LEU A 217 -16.97 8.61 -0.89
N LEU A 218 -16.63 9.87 -0.59
CA LEU A 218 -16.67 10.41 0.76
C LEU A 218 -18.09 10.66 1.28
N GLU A 219 -19.05 10.86 0.38
CA GLU A 219 -20.47 11.06 0.69
C GLU A 219 -21.24 9.72 0.80
N ALA A 220 -20.75 8.65 0.18
CA ALA A 220 -21.42 7.36 0.15
C ALA A 220 -21.76 6.75 1.54
N PRO A 221 -20.93 6.89 2.60
CA PRO A 221 -21.26 6.30 3.91
C PRO A 221 -22.46 6.95 4.62
N GLY A 222 -22.81 8.20 4.34
CA GLY A 222 -23.74 8.97 5.16
C GLY A 222 -23.23 9.23 6.58
N ASP A 223 -24.10 9.62 7.51
CA ASP A 223 -23.78 9.93 8.91
C ASP A 223 -24.96 9.64 9.88
N GLY A 224 -25.95 8.87 9.43
CA GLY A 224 -27.18 8.60 10.17
C GLY A 224 -26.99 7.68 11.38
N ASP A 225 -26.02 6.77 11.33
CA ASP A 225 -25.70 5.86 12.45
C ASP A 225 -24.20 5.91 12.78
N ILE A 226 -23.83 5.39 13.95
CA ILE A 226 -22.45 5.39 14.42
C ILE A 226 -21.48 4.69 13.46
N LEU A 227 -21.90 3.62 12.79
CA LEU A 227 -21.02 2.88 11.89
C LEU A 227 -20.85 3.62 10.56
N ALA A 228 -21.90 4.26 10.05
CA ALA A 228 -21.85 5.12 8.87
C ALA A 228 -21.00 6.37 9.14
N ALA A 229 -21.25 7.07 10.24
CA ALA A 229 -20.45 8.24 10.65
C ALA A 229 -18.97 7.88 10.86
N ARG A 230 -18.68 6.72 11.49
CA ARG A 230 -17.32 6.20 11.60
C ARG A 230 -16.68 5.98 10.22
N ASP A 231 -17.40 5.31 9.32
CA ASP A 231 -16.88 4.96 8.00
C ASP A 231 -16.63 6.23 7.16
N LYS A 232 -17.52 7.23 7.26
CA LYS A 232 -17.33 8.57 6.68
C LYS A 232 -16.08 9.26 7.25
N ALA A 233 -15.96 9.32 8.57
CA ALA A 233 -14.80 9.91 9.24
C ALA A 233 -13.48 9.22 8.84
N MET A 234 -13.46 7.89 8.72
CA MET A 234 -12.28 7.15 8.24
C MET A 234 -11.87 7.54 6.82
N LEU A 235 -12.81 7.63 5.89
CA LEU A 235 -12.54 7.97 4.49
C LEU A 235 -12.09 9.44 4.38
N GLU A 236 -12.75 10.36 5.09
CA GLU A 236 -12.35 11.76 5.16
C GLU A 236 -10.93 11.94 5.70
N VAL A 237 -10.59 11.28 6.81
CA VAL A 237 -9.23 11.34 7.39
C VAL A 237 -8.20 10.75 6.44
N LEU A 238 -8.48 9.60 5.79
CA LEU A 238 -7.56 8.99 4.82
C LEU A 238 -7.25 9.91 3.64
N TYR A 239 -8.27 10.55 3.08
CA TYR A 239 -8.08 11.45 1.94
C TYR A 239 -7.49 12.80 2.37
N SER A 240 -7.97 13.38 3.46
CA SER A 240 -7.54 14.69 3.92
C SER A 240 -6.07 14.71 4.38
N SER A 241 -5.59 13.66 5.02
CA SER A 241 -4.24 13.61 5.57
C SER A 241 -3.24 12.77 4.77
N GLY A 242 -3.75 11.98 3.82
CA GLY A 242 -2.92 11.04 3.07
C GLY A 242 -2.18 10.00 3.91
N ILE A 243 -2.60 9.71 5.16
CA ILE A 243 -1.96 8.70 6.01
C ILE A 243 -2.16 7.28 5.48
N ARG A 244 -1.32 6.34 5.92
CA ARG A 244 -1.46 4.92 5.57
C ARG A 244 -2.62 4.29 6.34
N VAL A 245 -3.27 3.29 5.76
CA VAL A 245 -4.36 2.58 6.43
C VAL A 245 -3.92 1.92 7.75
N SER A 246 -2.68 1.52 7.88
CA SER A 246 -2.12 1.02 9.16
C SER A 246 -1.99 2.12 10.20
N GLU A 247 -1.58 3.32 9.79
CA GLU A 247 -1.49 4.50 10.66
C GLU A 247 -2.89 4.93 11.13
N LEU A 248 -3.90 4.88 10.24
CA LEU A 248 -5.29 5.21 10.60
C LEU A 248 -5.83 4.31 11.72
N VAL A 249 -5.63 2.99 11.64
CA VAL A 249 -6.17 2.05 12.64
C VAL A 249 -5.40 2.08 13.96
N GLU A 250 -4.17 2.61 13.94
CA GLU A 250 -3.32 2.80 15.12
C GLU A 250 -3.46 4.19 15.74
N LEU A 251 -4.28 5.07 15.16
CA LEU A 251 -4.48 6.44 15.64
C LEU A 251 -5.21 6.44 16.99
N ASP A 252 -4.65 7.10 18.00
CA ASP A 252 -5.26 7.31 19.30
C ASP A 252 -5.98 8.66 19.35
N ILE A 253 -6.97 8.80 20.24
CA ILE A 253 -7.70 10.06 20.44
C ILE A 253 -6.74 11.19 20.81
N SER A 254 -5.73 10.90 21.63
CA SER A 254 -4.69 11.87 22.02
C SER A 254 -3.74 12.28 20.90
N ASP A 255 -3.80 11.60 19.75
CA ASP A 255 -3.02 11.95 18.56
C ASP A 255 -3.75 12.94 17.64
N MET A 256 -4.99 13.32 17.99
CA MET A 256 -5.82 14.24 17.20
C MET A 256 -6.01 15.57 17.92
N ASP A 257 -5.49 16.63 17.36
CA ASP A 257 -5.83 17.98 17.71
C ASP A 257 -6.86 18.53 16.71
N LEU A 258 -8.14 18.46 17.06
CA LEU A 258 -9.23 18.90 16.20
C LEU A 258 -9.41 20.41 16.18
N GLN A 259 -8.83 21.16 17.14
CA GLN A 259 -8.86 22.62 17.17
C GLN A 259 -7.85 23.18 16.18
N GLU A 260 -6.62 22.67 16.25
CA GLU A 260 -5.56 23.06 15.33
C GLU A 260 -5.65 22.33 13.96
N GLY A 261 -6.48 21.28 13.85
CA GLY A 261 -6.59 20.47 12.63
C GLY A 261 -5.34 19.70 12.32
N ILE A 262 -4.70 19.11 13.33
CA ILE A 262 -3.42 18.41 13.22
C ILE A 262 -3.53 16.98 13.76
N LEU A 263 -2.95 16.03 13.03
CA LEU A 263 -2.76 14.65 13.46
C LEU A 263 -1.29 14.38 13.79
N ARG A 264 -1.01 13.75 14.90
CA ARG A 264 0.28 13.13 15.18
C ARG A 264 0.29 11.70 14.70
N VAL A 265 1.01 11.42 13.62
CA VAL A 265 1.06 10.10 12.98
C VAL A 265 2.34 9.38 13.37
N ARG A 266 2.21 8.25 14.05
CA ARG A 266 3.33 7.41 14.49
C ARG A 266 3.86 6.60 13.32
N GLY A 267 5.11 6.83 12.93
CA GLY A 267 5.77 6.15 11.82
C GLY A 267 6.60 4.93 12.25
N LYS A 268 7.05 4.16 11.27
CA LYS A 268 7.97 3.02 11.50
C LYS A 268 9.28 3.52 12.13
N GLY A 269 9.70 2.91 13.25
CA GLY A 269 10.95 3.24 13.93
C GLY A 269 10.83 4.44 14.88
N ARG A 270 9.66 4.72 15.45
CA ARG A 270 9.40 5.82 16.41
C ARG A 270 9.66 7.22 15.83
N LYS A 271 9.51 7.39 14.52
CA LYS A 271 9.55 8.71 13.88
C LYS A 271 8.11 9.19 13.71
N ASP A 272 7.70 10.07 14.61
CA ASP A 272 6.39 10.71 14.53
C ASP A 272 6.44 11.85 13.52
N ARG A 273 5.31 12.13 12.87
CA ARG A 273 5.12 13.32 12.04
C ARG A 273 3.79 13.97 12.35
N LEU A 274 3.72 15.27 12.19
CA LEU A 274 2.49 16.03 12.22
C LEU A 274 1.95 16.13 10.79
N THR A 275 0.65 15.95 10.65
CA THR A 275 -0.04 16.00 9.35
C THR A 275 -1.33 16.78 9.52
N PRO A 276 -1.57 17.84 8.74
CA PRO A 276 -2.82 18.60 8.80
C PRO A 276 -4.01 17.78 8.30
N ILE A 277 -5.20 18.12 8.78
CA ILE A 277 -6.49 17.63 8.29
C ILE A 277 -7.43 18.80 8.02
N GLY A 278 -8.22 18.68 6.95
CA GLY A 278 -9.16 19.70 6.55
C GLY A 278 -10.45 19.69 7.38
N SER A 279 -11.17 20.79 7.29
CA SER A 279 -12.39 21.05 8.06
C SER A 279 -13.49 20.00 7.89
N GLN A 280 -13.61 19.37 6.71
CA GLN A 280 -14.59 18.31 6.47
C GLN A 280 -14.25 17.03 7.24
N ALA A 281 -12.97 16.66 7.30
CA ALA A 281 -12.52 15.54 8.10
C ALA A 281 -12.72 15.80 9.60
N ILE A 282 -12.46 17.04 10.08
CA ILE A 282 -12.71 17.45 11.46
C ILE A 282 -14.20 17.27 11.80
N LYS A 283 -15.10 17.83 10.98
CA LYS A 283 -16.56 17.70 11.19
C LYS A 283 -17.02 16.23 11.22
N ALA A 284 -16.52 15.42 10.30
CA ALA A 284 -16.87 14.00 10.24
C ALA A 284 -16.38 13.24 11.51
N VAL A 285 -15.18 13.55 11.99
CA VAL A 285 -14.64 12.95 13.23
C VAL A 285 -15.43 13.41 14.46
N GLN A 286 -15.76 14.70 14.55
CA GLN A 286 -16.58 15.24 15.64
C GLN A 286 -17.95 14.56 15.68
N ARG A 287 -18.61 14.43 14.52
CA ARG A 287 -19.89 13.73 14.41
C ARG A 287 -19.80 12.27 14.86
N TYR A 288 -18.73 11.57 14.46
CA TYR A 288 -18.51 10.22 14.94
C TYR A 288 -18.28 10.15 16.45
N PHE A 289 -17.54 11.10 17.04
CA PHE A 289 -17.30 11.13 18.49
C PHE A 289 -18.57 11.41 19.28
N GLU A 290 -19.46 12.29 18.80
CA GLU A 290 -20.78 12.53 19.40
C GLU A 290 -21.59 11.23 19.49
N LEU A 291 -21.70 10.51 18.38
CA LEU A 291 -22.45 9.24 18.34
C LEU A 291 -21.76 8.15 19.16
N ARG A 292 -20.42 8.12 19.18
CA ARG A 292 -19.65 7.18 19.98
C ARG A 292 -19.83 7.41 21.48
N ALA A 293 -19.97 8.64 21.93
CA ALA A 293 -20.18 8.98 23.33
C ALA A 293 -21.52 8.44 23.89
N ILE A 294 -22.51 8.24 23.02
CA ILE A 294 -23.84 7.73 23.38
C ILE A 294 -23.92 6.19 23.24
N ASP A 295 -23.05 5.59 22.43
CA ASP A 295 -23.09 4.16 22.11
C ASP A 295 -22.58 3.30 23.28
N THR A 296 -23.47 2.55 23.91
CA THR A 296 -23.15 1.68 25.06
C THR A 296 -22.11 0.61 24.77
N LYS A 297 -22.04 0.09 23.52
CA LYS A 297 -21.05 -0.92 23.11
C LYS A 297 -19.65 -0.31 23.03
N SER A 298 -19.56 0.92 22.57
CA SER A 298 -18.30 1.66 22.54
C SER A 298 -17.80 2.00 23.94
N GLN A 299 -18.69 2.14 24.92
CA GLN A 299 -18.35 2.40 26.32
C GLN A 299 -18.00 1.12 27.10
N GLN A 300 -18.62 0.00 26.78
CA GLN A 300 -18.40 -1.30 27.45
C GLN A 300 -17.20 -2.07 26.86
N GLY A 301 -16.73 -1.72 25.65
CA GLY A 301 -15.51 -2.28 25.08
C GLY A 301 -14.29 -1.98 25.95
N HIS A 302 -13.33 -2.88 25.98
CA HIS A 302 -12.06 -2.67 26.68
C HIS A 302 -11.55 -1.26 26.39
N HIS A 303 -11.17 -0.51 27.43
CA HIS A 303 -10.75 0.90 27.41
C HIS A 303 -9.69 1.15 26.30
N THR A 304 -10.14 1.25 25.06
CA THR A 304 -9.25 1.54 23.96
C THR A 304 -9.22 3.03 23.69
N THR A 305 -8.02 3.58 23.67
CA THR A 305 -7.75 4.97 23.28
C THR A 305 -7.89 5.20 21.79
N ARG A 306 -8.10 4.11 21.00
CA ARG A 306 -8.18 4.18 19.53
C ARG A 306 -9.33 5.05 19.06
N VAL A 307 -9.07 5.83 18.00
CA VAL A 307 -10.08 6.67 17.36
C VAL A 307 -11.18 5.81 16.73
N PHE A 308 -10.83 4.82 15.91
CA PHE A 308 -11.79 4.04 15.15
C PHE A 308 -11.98 2.64 15.71
N LEU A 309 -13.23 2.33 16.08
CA LEU A 309 -13.61 1.06 16.68
C LEU A 309 -14.44 0.21 15.71
N ASN A 310 -14.41 -1.11 15.92
CA ASN A 310 -15.30 -2.02 15.24
C ASN A 310 -16.71 -2.00 15.88
N LYS A 311 -17.66 -2.78 15.35
CA LYS A 311 -19.04 -2.87 15.87
C LYS A 311 -19.16 -3.46 17.29
N HIS A 312 -18.06 -3.94 17.86
CA HIS A 312 -18.00 -4.51 19.21
C HIS A 312 -17.23 -3.62 20.21
N GLY A 313 -16.85 -2.40 19.81
CA GLY A 313 -16.06 -1.49 20.64
C GLY A 313 -14.56 -1.81 20.70
N GLU A 314 -14.04 -2.73 19.87
CA GLU A 314 -12.64 -3.12 19.83
C GLU A 314 -11.90 -2.41 18.68
N THR A 315 -10.58 -2.57 18.63
CA THR A 315 -9.73 -1.99 17.59
C THR A 315 -10.10 -2.46 16.18
N LEU A 316 -10.12 -1.54 15.23
CA LEU A 316 -10.43 -1.83 13.84
C LEU A 316 -9.19 -2.40 13.10
N SER A 317 -9.38 -3.42 12.27
CA SER A 317 -8.29 -3.97 11.46
C SER A 317 -8.16 -3.26 10.11
N THR A 318 -6.95 -3.21 9.55
CA THR A 318 -6.70 -2.67 8.19
C THR A 318 -7.51 -3.41 7.12
N ARG A 319 -7.78 -4.71 7.32
CA ARG A 319 -8.63 -5.52 6.44
C ARG A 319 -10.10 -5.05 6.49
N SER A 320 -10.59 -4.68 7.69
CA SER A 320 -11.94 -4.15 7.85
C SER A 320 -12.08 -2.80 7.13
N VAL A 321 -11.12 -1.91 7.24
CA VAL A 321 -11.12 -0.62 6.52
C VAL A 321 -11.17 -0.85 5.01
N ARG A 322 -10.36 -1.77 4.46
CA ARG A 322 -10.40 -2.11 3.03
C ARG A 322 -11.76 -2.61 2.58
N ARG A 323 -12.37 -3.57 3.33
CA ARG A 323 -13.71 -4.07 3.01
C ARG A 323 -14.78 -2.98 3.04
N LYS A 324 -14.62 -1.98 3.93
CA LYS A 324 -15.53 -0.83 3.97
C LYS A 324 -15.33 0.07 2.75
N LEU A 325 -14.08 0.34 2.39
CA LEU A 325 -13.77 1.07 1.16
C LEU A 325 -14.37 0.36 -0.07
N ASP A 326 -14.15 -0.97 -0.21
CA ASP A 326 -14.69 -1.77 -1.32
C ASP A 326 -16.23 -1.65 -1.39
N LYS A 327 -16.93 -1.71 -0.23
CA LYS A 327 -18.38 -1.50 -0.14
C LYS A 327 -18.79 -0.14 -0.72
N TYR A 328 -18.17 0.94 -0.25
CA TYR A 328 -18.54 2.30 -0.67
C TYR A 328 -18.12 2.64 -2.09
N LEU A 329 -17.09 1.99 -2.63
CA LEU A 329 -16.76 2.09 -4.06
C LEU A 329 -17.88 1.53 -4.93
N VAL A 330 -18.45 0.39 -4.55
CA VAL A 330 -19.60 -0.21 -5.26
C VAL A 330 -20.83 0.69 -5.14
N GLU A 331 -21.14 1.20 -3.94
CA GLU A 331 -22.27 2.11 -3.70
C GLU A 331 -22.15 3.42 -4.48
N ALA A 332 -20.94 3.96 -4.61
CA ALA A 332 -20.66 5.16 -5.39
C ALA A 332 -20.53 4.92 -6.91
N GLY A 333 -20.64 3.68 -7.39
CA GLY A 333 -20.46 3.32 -8.80
C GLY A 333 -19.03 3.54 -9.32
N LEU A 334 -18.02 3.38 -8.44
CA LEU A 334 -16.61 3.60 -8.75
C LEU A 334 -15.87 2.27 -8.98
N ASP A 335 -14.67 2.35 -9.59
CA ASP A 335 -13.82 1.19 -9.87
C ASP A 335 -13.44 0.43 -8.58
N PRO A 336 -13.79 -0.85 -8.44
CA PRO A 336 -13.44 -1.66 -7.27
C PRO A 336 -11.93 -1.92 -7.11
N GLY A 337 -11.12 -1.59 -8.13
CA GLY A 337 -9.66 -1.65 -8.04
C GLY A 337 -9.00 -0.51 -7.27
N ILE A 338 -9.79 0.42 -6.74
CA ILE A 338 -9.32 1.51 -5.88
C ILE A 338 -9.00 0.97 -4.48
N SER A 339 -7.94 1.48 -3.89
CA SER A 339 -7.42 1.02 -2.59
C SER A 339 -7.09 2.23 -1.69
N PRO A 340 -6.85 2.03 -0.39
CA PRO A 340 -6.35 3.13 0.46
C PRO A 340 -5.05 3.76 -0.04
N HIS A 341 -4.22 2.99 -0.77
CA HIS A 341 -3.03 3.55 -1.44
C HIS A 341 -3.40 4.46 -2.60
N THR A 342 -4.48 4.14 -3.31
CA THR A 342 -5.01 5.00 -4.37
C THR A 342 -5.51 6.34 -3.80
N LEU A 343 -6.25 6.33 -2.67
CA LEU A 343 -6.68 7.57 -1.99
C LEU A 343 -5.48 8.44 -1.59
N ARG A 344 -4.46 7.83 -1.00
CA ARG A 344 -3.22 8.53 -0.64
C ARG A 344 -2.48 9.07 -1.87
N HIS A 345 -2.49 8.35 -2.99
CA HIS A 345 -1.92 8.82 -4.24
C HIS A 345 -2.72 10.00 -4.82
N SER A 346 -4.06 9.92 -4.78
CA SER A 346 -4.94 11.01 -5.18
C SER A 346 -4.72 12.27 -4.33
N PHE A 347 -4.60 12.12 -3.01
CA PHE A 347 -4.20 13.21 -2.11
C PHE A 347 -2.91 13.90 -2.59
N ALA A 348 -1.83 13.12 -2.82
CA ALA A 348 -0.56 13.67 -3.26
C ALA A 348 -0.66 14.37 -4.62
N THR A 349 -1.37 13.77 -5.57
CA THR A 349 -1.56 14.29 -6.92
C THR A 349 -2.37 15.58 -6.90
N HIS A 350 -3.43 15.66 -6.10
CA HIS A 350 -4.26 16.86 -6.00
C HIS A 350 -3.50 18.03 -5.37
N LEU A 351 -2.70 17.79 -4.34
CA LEU A 351 -1.82 18.82 -3.78
C LEU A 351 -0.83 19.36 -4.82
N LEU A 352 -0.17 18.46 -5.56
CA LEU A 352 0.79 18.86 -6.60
C LEU A 352 0.10 19.63 -7.75
N ASN A 353 -1.07 19.18 -8.19
CA ASN A 353 -1.84 19.86 -9.24
C ASN A 353 -2.30 21.26 -8.82
N ASN A 354 -2.52 21.46 -7.52
CA ASN A 354 -2.90 22.75 -6.94
C ASN A 354 -1.68 23.59 -6.50
N GLY A 355 -0.48 23.24 -6.94
CA GLY A 355 0.73 24.07 -6.79
C GLY A 355 1.56 23.79 -5.53
N ALA A 356 1.25 22.76 -4.74
CA ALA A 356 2.14 22.36 -3.64
C ALA A 356 3.48 21.86 -4.18
N ASP A 357 4.57 22.22 -3.54
CA ASP A 357 5.88 21.73 -3.94
C ASP A 357 6.07 20.24 -3.56
N LEU A 358 6.82 19.52 -4.39
CA LEU A 358 7.03 18.07 -4.24
C LEU A 358 7.65 17.70 -2.88
N ARG A 359 8.52 18.55 -2.34
CA ARG A 359 9.21 18.29 -1.07
C ARG A 359 8.24 18.36 0.09
N SER A 360 7.41 19.39 0.16
CA SER A 360 6.36 19.50 1.16
C SER A 360 5.39 18.32 1.12
N VAL A 361 4.97 17.89 -0.08
CA VAL A 361 4.12 16.69 -0.23
C VAL A 361 4.84 15.42 0.26
N GLN A 362 6.13 15.24 -0.02
CA GLN A 362 6.92 14.11 0.51
C GLN A 362 7.03 14.14 2.03
N GLU A 363 7.20 15.30 2.64
CA GLU A 363 7.26 15.49 4.10
C GLU A 363 5.91 15.15 4.74
N LEU A 364 4.79 15.66 4.22
CA LEU A 364 3.43 15.30 4.64
C LEU A 364 3.18 13.79 4.59
N LEU A 365 3.65 13.15 3.53
CA LEU A 365 3.51 11.71 3.36
C LEU A 365 4.49 10.89 4.23
N GLY A 366 5.54 11.46 4.77
CA GLY A 366 6.56 10.76 5.56
C GLY A 366 7.36 9.76 4.71
N HIS A 367 7.90 10.21 3.57
CA HIS A 367 8.79 9.42 2.74
C HIS A 367 10.23 9.47 3.30
N GLN A 368 10.81 8.31 3.58
CA GLN A 368 12.11 8.16 4.29
C GLN A 368 13.37 8.49 3.45
N SER A 369 13.28 8.94 2.21
CA SER A 369 14.43 9.00 1.31
C SER A 369 15.30 10.25 1.42
N LEU A 370 15.04 11.17 2.33
CA LEU A 370 15.96 12.26 2.64
C LEU A 370 16.32 12.18 4.12
N SER A 371 17.55 11.74 4.35
CA SER A 371 18.21 11.65 5.64
C SER A 371 18.35 13.02 6.27
N THR A 372 17.43 13.37 7.16
CA THR A 372 17.77 14.22 8.31
C THR A 372 16.63 14.08 9.32
N THR A 373 16.97 13.78 10.54
CA THR A 373 16.11 13.94 11.70
C THR A 373 15.86 15.44 11.85
N GLN A 374 14.93 15.99 11.06
CA GLN A 374 14.44 17.33 11.30
C GLN A 374 13.56 17.23 12.56
N ILE A 375 14.00 17.85 13.61
CA ILE A 375 13.18 18.18 14.76
C ILE A 375 12.04 19.03 14.19
N TYR A 376 10.81 18.51 14.23
CA TYR A 376 9.62 19.25 13.82
C TYR A 376 9.44 20.42 14.79
N THR A 377 9.90 21.59 14.40
CA THR A 377 9.69 22.84 15.11
C THR A 377 8.28 23.37 14.77
N HIS A 378 7.72 24.23 15.62
CA HIS A 378 6.46 24.93 15.36
C HIS A 378 6.46 25.66 14.00
N LEU A 379 7.59 26.22 13.59
CA LEU A 379 7.78 26.88 12.28
C LEU A 379 7.57 25.92 11.10
N THR A 380 8.05 24.67 11.22
CA THR A 380 7.87 23.66 10.16
C THR A 380 6.40 23.23 10.04
N THR A 381 5.68 23.15 11.17
CA THR A 381 4.26 22.79 11.21
C THR A 381 3.39 23.89 10.59
N SER A 382 3.63 25.16 10.91
CA SER A 382 2.94 26.31 10.29
C SER A 382 3.11 26.33 8.79
N ARG A 383 4.33 26.14 8.29
CA ARG A 383 4.58 26.09 6.86
C ARG A 383 3.90 24.91 6.16
N MET A 384 3.87 23.72 6.78
CA MET A 384 3.15 22.58 6.23
C MET A 384 1.63 22.85 6.18
N LYS A 385 1.10 23.54 7.18
CA LYS A 385 -0.31 23.94 7.22
C LYS A 385 -0.63 24.96 6.13
N GLU A 386 0.21 25.98 5.91
CA GLU A 386 0.06 26.94 4.80
C GLU A 386 0.02 26.25 3.43
N VAL A 387 0.97 25.34 3.16
CA VAL A 387 1.00 24.59 1.90
C VAL A 387 -0.24 23.72 1.74
N TYR A 388 -0.67 23.08 2.83
CA TYR A 388 -1.87 22.26 2.85
C TYR A 388 -3.12 23.11 2.61
N ASP A 389 -3.29 24.22 3.34
CA ASP A 389 -4.47 25.10 3.25
C ASP A 389 -4.57 25.76 1.88
N GLY A 390 -3.43 26.07 1.26
CA GLY A 390 -3.39 26.65 -0.08
C GLY A 390 -3.65 25.66 -1.23
N ALA A 391 -3.38 24.37 -1.02
CA ALA A 391 -3.37 23.36 -2.10
C ALA A 391 -4.38 22.23 -1.93
N HIS A 392 -4.84 21.90 -0.70
CA HIS A 392 -5.74 20.78 -0.51
C HIS A 392 -7.20 21.15 -0.82
N PRO A 393 -7.93 20.41 -1.70
CA PRO A 393 -9.27 20.78 -2.16
C PRO A 393 -10.33 20.89 -1.04
N ARG A 394 -10.09 20.25 0.10
CA ARG A 394 -11.02 20.23 1.25
C ARG A 394 -10.42 20.87 2.52
N ALA A 395 -9.36 21.65 2.40
CA ALA A 395 -8.77 22.39 3.51
C ALA A 395 -9.72 23.48 4.01
N ASN A 396 -10.19 24.31 3.09
CA ASN A 396 -10.94 25.51 3.37
C ASN A 396 -12.46 25.29 3.18
N SER A 397 -13.15 24.91 4.25
CA SER A 397 -14.53 25.36 4.43
C SER A 397 -14.48 26.66 5.22
N PRO A 398 -15.41 27.62 5.04
CA PRO A 398 -15.40 28.86 5.79
C PRO A 398 -15.32 28.54 7.28
N THR A 399 -14.21 28.89 7.89
CA THR A 399 -13.98 28.82 9.33
C THR A 399 -15.09 29.60 9.98
N ILE A 400 -15.85 28.98 10.89
CA ILE A 400 -16.68 29.75 11.82
C ILE A 400 -15.70 30.70 12.51
N PRO A 401 -15.87 32.04 12.41
CA PRO A 401 -14.96 32.94 13.08
C PRO A 401 -15.05 32.62 14.57
N HIS A 402 -13.91 32.31 15.19
CA HIS A 402 -13.83 32.30 16.63
C HIS A 402 -14.36 33.64 17.13
N PRO A 403 -15.25 33.68 18.13
CA PRO A 403 -15.57 34.92 18.78
C PRO A 403 -14.23 35.48 19.28
N ALA A 404 -13.85 36.63 18.70
CA ALA A 404 -12.67 37.35 19.11
C ALA A 404 -12.71 37.46 20.64
N SER A 405 -11.68 36.94 21.29
CA SER A 405 -11.43 37.24 22.72
C SER A 405 -11.32 38.75 22.78
N ASN A 406 -12.40 39.35 23.26
CA ASN A 406 -12.50 40.76 23.50
C ASN A 406 -11.38 41.14 24.47
N PRO A 407 -10.39 41.98 24.10
CA PRO A 407 -9.49 42.53 25.11
C PRO A 407 -10.34 43.44 26.00
N GLY A 408 -10.58 43.02 27.23
CA GLY A 408 -11.27 43.83 28.23
C GLY A 408 -10.63 45.21 28.30
N PRO A 409 -11.44 46.27 28.63
CA PRO A 409 -10.93 47.62 28.63
C PRO A 409 -9.79 47.77 29.62
N VAL A 410 -8.66 48.24 29.12
CA VAL A 410 -7.50 48.62 29.97
C VAL A 410 -7.91 49.81 30.78
N GLY A 411 -8.16 49.60 32.07
CA GLY A 411 -8.39 50.68 33.03
C GLY A 411 -7.11 51.51 33.22
N PRO A 412 -7.23 52.83 33.49
CA PRO A 412 -6.08 53.69 33.58
C PRO A 412 -5.27 53.35 34.86
N HIS A 413 -3.96 53.17 34.67
CA HIS A 413 -2.99 53.01 35.75
C HIS A 413 -3.01 54.24 36.66
N SER A 414 -3.51 54.12 37.87
CA SER A 414 -3.29 55.06 38.97
C SER A 414 -1.92 54.79 39.58
N SER A 415 -1.02 55.74 39.34
CA SER A 415 0.30 55.82 40.00
C SER A 415 0.14 56.24 41.44
N TYR A 416 0.38 55.34 42.39
CA TYR A 416 0.55 55.70 43.81
C TYR A 416 1.97 55.29 44.24
N TYR A 417 2.86 56.28 44.36
CA TYR A 417 4.08 56.20 45.16
C TYR A 417 3.81 56.76 46.54
N PRO A 418 4.10 56.06 47.65
CA PRO A 418 4.15 56.70 48.95
C PRO A 418 5.54 57.27 49.17
N ALA A 419 5.57 58.55 49.55
CA ALA A 419 6.75 59.29 49.99
C ALA A 419 7.32 58.70 51.27
N LYS A 420 8.65 58.57 51.38
CA LYS A 420 9.37 58.36 52.61
C LYS A 420 9.34 59.64 53.42
N ALA A 421 8.89 59.56 54.62
CA ALA A 421 9.12 60.58 55.67
C ALA A 421 10.05 59.99 56.73
N GLY A 422 11.06 60.79 57.08
CA GLY A 422 11.70 60.95 58.32
C GLY A 422 12.53 59.83 58.90
#